data_512a51ce10b81ed0bf07f729eb8aeb85
#
_entry.id   512a51ce10b81ed0bf07f729eb8aeb85
#
_cell.length_a   1.000
_cell.length_b   1.000
_cell.length_c   1.000
_cell.angle_alpha   90.00
_cell.angle_beta   90.00
_cell.angle_gamma   90.00
#
_symmetry.space_group_name_H-M   'P 1'
#
loop_
_entity.id
_entity.type
_entity.pdbx_description
1 polymer ?
#
loop_
_entity_poly.entity_id
_entity_poly.type
_entity_poly.pdbx_seq_one_letter_code
_entity_poly.pdbx_strand_id
1 'polypeptide(L)'
;KKPPRLVLLNCGFEEAFDEPALEGNFSGLLLDLGVSSMQLDTDSRGLSYRVNSDLDMRFGGSGISAEDLLNSSTEEQIYHILRNYGEEPRSRAIARAIVTRRKLSRIRTTFELREIVESCTPKPLQIRTLSRVFQAFRIAVNRELEVLEYSLRKAIEMLSPGGRIVV
;
A
#
# COMPACT_ATOMS: atom_id res chain seq x y z
N LYS A 1 9.00 12.97 39.45
CA LYS A 1 8.78 12.81 38.00
C LYS A 1 7.57 11.90 37.83
N LYS A 2 6.55 12.32 37.08
CA LYS A 2 5.46 11.41 36.67
C LYS A 2 6.07 10.34 35.78
N PRO A 3 5.66 9.05 35.91
CA PRO A 3 6.14 8.01 35.02
C PRO A 3 5.74 8.34 33.57
N PRO A 4 6.52 7.93 32.57
CA PRO A 4 6.15 8.12 31.18
C PRO A 4 4.80 7.46 30.92
N ARG A 5 3.88 8.19 30.29
CA ARG A 5 2.56 7.67 29.95
C ARG A 5 2.65 7.07 28.56
N LEU A 6 2.44 5.76 28.44
CA LEU A 6 2.26 5.07 27.18
C LEU A 6 0.77 5.04 26.84
N VAL A 7 0.43 5.46 25.63
CA VAL A 7 -0.92 5.33 25.06
C VAL A 7 -0.80 4.49 23.80
N LEU A 8 -1.56 3.39 23.70
CA LEU A 8 -1.63 2.53 22.54
C LEU A 8 -2.95 2.80 21.82
N LEU A 9 -2.86 3.13 20.53
CA LEU A 9 -4.01 3.36 19.66
C LEU A 9 -4.01 2.29 18.56
N ASN A 10 -5.16 1.65 18.35
CA ASN A 10 -5.34 0.68 17.25
C ASN A 10 -6.16 1.34 16.14
N CYS A 11 -5.52 2.21 15.38
CA CYS A 11 -6.15 2.98 14.32
C CYS A 11 -5.14 3.29 13.20
N GLY A 12 -5.61 3.82 12.07
CA GLY A 12 -4.76 4.35 11.02
C GLY A 12 -4.04 5.64 11.44
N PHE A 13 -2.99 6.01 10.73
CA PHE A 13 -2.24 7.24 11.02
C PHE A 13 -3.13 8.49 10.96
N GLU A 14 -4.01 8.58 9.96
CA GLU A 14 -4.94 9.69 9.77
C GLU A 14 -5.91 9.81 10.94
N GLU A 15 -6.42 8.69 11.43
CA GLU A 15 -7.37 8.66 12.56
C GLU A 15 -6.66 9.01 13.88
N ALA A 16 -5.39 8.61 14.03
CA ALA A 16 -4.63 8.87 15.25
C ALA A 16 -4.52 10.36 15.58
N PHE A 17 -4.42 11.22 14.56
CA PHE A 17 -4.30 12.68 14.77
C PHE A 17 -5.58 13.35 15.25
N ASP A 18 -6.73 12.67 15.11
CA ASP A 18 -8.02 13.15 15.59
C ASP A 18 -8.37 12.60 16.99
N GLU A 19 -7.50 11.73 17.55
CA GLU A 19 -7.70 11.15 18.88
C GLU A 19 -7.38 12.14 20.00
N PRO A 20 -8.32 12.38 20.93
CA PRO A 20 -8.11 13.32 22.05
C PRO A 20 -6.90 12.96 22.93
N ALA A 21 -6.49 11.70 22.93
CA ALA A 21 -5.30 11.23 23.68
C ALA A 21 -3.99 11.83 23.15
N LEU A 22 -3.96 12.33 21.90
CA LEU A 22 -2.82 12.97 21.25
C LEU A 22 -2.89 14.50 21.28
N GLU A 23 -3.80 15.10 22.03
CA GLU A 23 -3.81 16.54 22.22
C GLU A 23 -2.52 17.04 22.88
N GLY A 24 -1.89 18.04 22.27
CA GLY A 24 -0.70 18.68 22.82
C GLY A 24 0.44 18.83 21.82
N ASN A 25 1.54 19.36 22.30
CA ASN A 25 2.75 19.57 21.51
C ASN A 25 3.74 18.43 21.74
N PHE A 26 4.19 17.83 20.66
CA PHE A 26 5.17 16.73 20.67
C PHE A 26 6.58 17.23 20.39
N SER A 27 7.58 16.64 21.04
CA SER A 27 9.00 16.90 20.76
C SER A 27 9.53 16.09 19.56
N GLY A 28 8.82 15.07 19.15
CA GLY A 28 9.19 14.25 18.01
C GLY A 28 8.11 13.31 17.55
N LEU A 29 8.16 12.94 16.28
CA LEU A 29 7.31 11.93 15.65
C LEU A 29 8.19 10.98 14.84
N LEU A 30 7.90 9.68 14.93
CA LEU A 30 8.50 8.64 14.11
C LEU A 30 7.39 7.96 13.32
N LEU A 31 7.55 7.91 11.99
CA LEU A 31 6.70 7.16 11.08
C LEU A 31 7.50 5.98 10.52
N ASP A 32 7.14 4.76 10.89
CA ASP A 32 7.67 3.52 10.31
C ASP A 32 6.65 3.01 9.29
N LEU A 33 6.93 3.30 8.00
CA LEU A 33 5.98 3.12 6.92
C LEU A 33 6.12 1.76 6.24
N GLY A 34 5.00 1.26 5.76
CA GLY A 34 4.92 0.03 4.97
C GLY A 34 4.38 -1.14 5.76
N VAL A 35 4.71 -2.35 5.31
CA VAL A 35 4.26 -3.62 5.90
C VAL A 35 5.42 -4.35 6.56
N SER A 36 5.14 -4.99 7.69
CA SER A 36 6.14 -5.83 8.36
C SER A 36 6.38 -7.12 7.57
N SER A 37 7.56 -7.72 7.72
CA SER A 37 7.87 -9.04 7.15
C SER A 37 6.85 -10.10 7.57
N MET A 38 6.38 -10.03 8.81
CA MET A 38 5.37 -10.94 9.34
C MET A 38 4.02 -10.82 8.60
N GLN A 39 3.60 -9.59 8.23
CA GLN A 39 2.41 -9.37 7.41
C GLN A 39 2.57 -9.93 5.99
N LEU A 40 3.77 -9.84 5.41
CA LEU A 40 4.04 -10.40 4.08
C LEU A 40 4.08 -11.94 4.07
N ASP A 41 4.51 -12.56 5.16
CA ASP A 41 4.72 -14.01 5.23
C ASP A 41 3.48 -14.78 5.76
N THR A 42 2.62 -14.14 6.53
CA THR A 42 1.46 -14.79 7.17
C THR A 42 0.11 -14.30 6.66
N ASP A 43 0.08 -13.26 5.83
CA ASP A 43 -1.18 -12.61 5.47
C ASP A 43 -1.91 -13.30 4.32
N SER A 44 -3.13 -13.76 4.60
CA SER A 44 -4.11 -14.24 3.60
C SER A 44 -4.70 -13.11 2.73
N ARG A 45 -4.37 -11.83 3.01
CA ARG A 45 -4.92 -10.64 2.35
C ARG A 45 -4.27 -10.25 1.03
N GLY A 46 -3.35 -11.04 0.52
CA GLY A 46 -2.80 -10.82 -0.82
C GLY A 46 -1.70 -9.79 -0.92
N LEU A 47 -1.03 -9.45 0.16
CA LEU A 47 0.09 -8.51 0.18
C LEU A 47 1.38 -9.09 -0.44
N SER A 48 1.46 -10.43 -0.58
CA SER A 48 2.65 -11.11 -1.08
C SER A 48 2.36 -11.92 -2.35
N TYR A 49 3.23 -11.80 -3.35
CA TYR A 49 3.21 -12.65 -4.56
C TYR A 49 3.78 -14.07 -4.32
N ARG A 50 4.27 -14.37 -3.12
CA ARG A 50 4.89 -15.65 -2.77
C ARG A 50 3.87 -16.69 -2.33
N VAL A 51 2.73 -16.26 -1.82
CA VAL A 51 1.65 -17.09 -1.32
C VAL A 51 0.41 -16.89 -2.18
N ASN A 52 -0.28 -17.98 -2.51
CA ASN A 52 -1.56 -17.89 -3.19
C ASN A 52 -2.67 -17.54 -2.21
N SER A 53 -3.27 -16.38 -2.38
CA SER A 53 -4.36 -15.86 -1.56
C SER A 53 -5.26 -14.92 -2.36
N ASP A 54 -6.38 -14.52 -1.80
CA ASP A 54 -7.28 -13.53 -2.40
C ASP A 54 -6.56 -12.18 -2.57
N LEU A 55 -6.84 -11.46 -3.65
CA LEU A 55 -6.29 -10.14 -3.96
C LEU A 55 -7.06 -9.03 -3.22
N ASP A 56 -6.98 -9.04 -1.90
CA ASP A 56 -7.58 -7.99 -1.07
C ASP A 56 -6.67 -6.75 -0.97
N MET A 57 -5.49 -6.88 -0.41
CA MET A 57 -4.46 -5.86 -0.14
C MET A 57 -4.88 -4.72 0.80
N ARG A 58 -6.07 -4.72 1.38
CA ARG A 58 -6.50 -3.69 2.34
C ARG A 58 -5.86 -3.92 3.71
N PHE A 59 -5.40 -2.86 4.36
CA PHE A 59 -4.96 -2.90 5.76
C PHE A 59 -6.16 -2.98 6.72
N GLY A 60 -7.26 -2.29 6.38
CA GLY A 60 -8.55 -2.36 7.06
C GLY A 60 -9.60 -3.11 6.23
N GLY A 61 -10.74 -3.37 6.81
CA GLY A 61 -11.84 -4.11 6.15
C GLY A 61 -12.68 -3.29 5.16
N SER A 62 -12.47 -1.98 5.05
CA SER A 62 -13.27 -1.07 4.22
C SER A 62 -12.53 -0.65 2.94
N GLY A 63 -13.28 -0.14 1.97
CA GLY A 63 -12.74 0.38 0.71
C GLY A 63 -12.66 -0.67 -0.41
N ILE A 64 -12.07 -0.26 -1.52
CA ILE A 64 -11.94 -1.08 -2.75
C ILE A 64 -10.76 -2.03 -2.58
N SER A 65 -10.97 -3.32 -2.83
CA SER A 65 -9.90 -4.34 -2.83
C SER A 65 -9.01 -4.25 -4.08
N ALA A 66 -7.84 -4.87 -4.03
CA ALA A 66 -6.99 -5.00 -5.22
C ALA A 66 -7.70 -5.81 -6.33
N GLU A 67 -8.49 -6.82 -5.96
CA GLU A 67 -9.33 -7.55 -6.91
C GLU A 67 -10.27 -6.60 -7.65
N ASP A 68 -11.02 -5.76 -6.93
CA ASP A 68 -11.97 -4.83 -7.54
C ASP A 68 -11.24 -3.80 -8.42
N LEU A 69 -10.12 -3.26 -7.94
CA LEU A 69 -9.33 -2.30 -8.67
C LEU A 69 -8.79 -2.87 -9.98
N LEU A 70 -8.24 -4.09 -9.98
CA LEU A 70 -7.75 -4.77 -11.17
C LEU A 70 -8.87 -5.04 -12.20
N ASN A 71 -10.05 -5.40 -11.72
CA ASN A 71 -11.15 -5.82 -12.59
C ASN A 71 -12.04 -4.67 -13.07
N SER A 72 -12.04 -3.50 -12.41
CA SER A 72 -12.89 -2.35 -12.77
C SER A 72 -12.14 -1.18 -13.40
N SER A 73 -10.85 -0.96 -13.07
CA SER A 73 -10.10 0.20 -13.57
C SER A 73 -9.83 0.12 -15.08
N THR A 74 -9.73 1.28 -15.72
CA THR A 74 -9.31 1.36 -17.13
C THR A 74 -7.82 0.97 -17.29
N GLU A 75 -7.40 0.65 -18.53
CA GLU A 75 -5.98 0.39 -18.83
C GLU A 75 -5.09 1.56 -18.42
N GLU A 76 -5.55 2.78 -18.66
CA GLU A 76 -4.81 4.00 -18.32
C GLU A 76 -4.70 4.21 -16.80
N GLN A 77 -5.76 3.93 -16.05
CA GLN A 77 -5.70 3.99 -14.58
C GLN A 77 -4.70 2.97 -14.01
N ILE A 78 -4.73 1.72 -14.49
CA ILE A 78 -3.78 0.69 -14.09
C ILE A 78 -2.35 1.11 -14.46
N TYR A 79 -2.14 1.64 -15.67
CA TYR A 79 -0.84 2.16 -16.09
C TYR A 79 -0.32 3.24 -15.13
N HIS A 80 -1.15 4.21 -14.75
CA HIS A 80 -0.75 5.28 -13.82
C HIS A 80 -0.41 4.75 -12.42
N ILE A 81 -1.18 3.79 -11.91
CA ILE A 81 -0.87 3.12 -10.64
C ILE A 81 0.52 2.48 -10.70
N LEU A 82 0.77 1.66 -11.70
CA LEU A 82 2.04 0.95 -11.86
C LEU A 82 3.22 1.91 -12.11
N ARG A 83 3.00 2.99 -12.84
CA ARG A 83 4.03 3.98 -13.16
C ARG A 83 4.38 4.87 -11.98
N ASN A 84 3.37 5.39 -11.28
CA ASN A 84 3.55 6.42 -10.26
C ASN A 84 3.87 5.81 -8.89
N TYR A 85 3.26 4.68 -8.55
CA TYR A 85 3.45 4.05 -7.24
C TYR A 85 4.46 2.91 -7.24
N GLY A 86 4.64 2.25 -8.38
CA GLY A 86 5.58 1.14 -8.52
C GLY A 86 6.87 1.51 -9.24
N GLU A 87 6.94 2.67 -9.88
CA GLU A 87 8.04 3.05 -10.77
C GLU A 87 8.37 1.96 -11.80
N GLU A 88 7.35 1.22 -12.25
CA GLU A 88 7.55 0.04 -13.09
C GLU A 88 7.75 0.46 -14.57
N PRO A 89 8.91 0.17 -15.18
CA PRO A 89 9.17 0.54 -16.57
C PRO A 89 8.23 -0.14 -17.58
N ARG A 90 7.72 -1.34 -17.23
CA ARG A 90 6.81 -2.13 -18.07
C ARG A 90 5.32 -1.86 -17.78
N SER A 91 5.01 -0.79 -17.05
CA SER A 91 3.66 -0.43 -16.61
C SER A 91 2.61 -0.54 -17.71
N ARG A 92 2.93 -0.05 -18.91
CA ARG A 92 1.99 -0.09 -20.07
C ARG A 92 1.74 -1.52 -20.58
N ALA A 93 2.76 -2.34 -20.66
CA ALA A 93 2.62 -3.74 -21.08
C ALA A 93 1.82 -4.55 -20.06
N ILE A 94 2.11 -4.36 -18.78
CA ILE A 94 1.43 -5.06 -17.68
C ILE A 94 -0.04 -4.61 -17.59
N ALA A 95 -0.33 -3.31 -17.68
CA ALA A 95 -1.70 -2.79 -17.68
C ALA A 95 -2.54 -3.40 -18.80
N ARG A 96 -2.00 -3.45 -20.02
CA ARG A 96 -2.65 -4.10 -21.17
C ARG A 96 -2.89 -5.59 -20.92
N ALA A 97 -1.92 -6.31 -20.38
CA ALA A 97 -2.04 -7.73 -20.10
C ALA A 97 -3.13 -8.01 -19.04
N ILE A 98 -3.21 -7.21 -17.97
CA ILE A 98 -4.27 -7.27 -16.96
C ILE A 98 -5.65 -7.09 -17.62
N VAL A 99 -5.82 -6.02 -18.40
CA VAL A 99 -7.09 -5.73 -19.09
C VAL A 99 -7.47 -6.82 -20.07
N THR A 100 -6.50 -7.41 -20.76
CA THR A 100 -6.73 -8.53 -21.68
C THR A 100 -7.16 -9.79 -20.92
N ARG A 101 -6.45 -10.13 -19.85
CA ARG A 101 -6.70 -11.34 -19.06
C ARG A 101 -8.07 -11.32 -18.39
N ARG A 102 -8.49 -10.18 -17.80
CA ARG A 102 -9.79 -10.06 -17.12
C ARG A 102 -11.00 -10.19 -18.04
N LYS A 103 -10.83 -9.98 -19.36
CA LYS A 103 -11.91 -10.25 -20.35
C LYS A 103 -12.24 -11.73 -20.48
N LEU A 104 -11.29 -12.61 -20.13
CA LEU A 104 -11.47 -14.06 -20.17
C LEU A 104 -12.04 -14.59 -18.86
N SER A 105 -11.50 -14.11 -17.74
CA SER A 105 -11.97 -14.44 -16.39
C SER A 105 -11.52 -13.35 -15.41
N ARG A 106 -12.34 -13.11 -14.39
CA ARG A 106 -12.00 -12.17 -13.28
C ARG A 106 -10.70 -12.62 -12.61
N ILE A 107 -9.81 -11.67 -12.34
CA ILE A 107 -8.54 -11.89 -11.64
C ILE A 107 -8.84 -11.83 -10.15
N ARG A 108 -8.63 -12.91 -9.39
CA ARG A 108 -9.05 -13.04 -7.98
C ARG A 108 -7.89 -13.28 -7.03
N THR A 109 -6.82 -13.91 -7.51
CA THR A 109 -5.75 -14.38 -6.65
C THR A 109 -4.41 -13.72 -6.97
N THR A 110 -3.53 -13.72 -5.98
CA THR A 110 -2.14 -13.25 -6.11
C THR A 110 -1.39 -13.99 -7.21
N PHE A 111 -1.63 -15.31 -7.35
CA PHE A 111 -0.94 -16.09 -8.37
C PHE A 111 -1.45 -15.79 -9.78
N GLU A 112 -2.72 -15.49 -9.97
CA GLU A 112 -3.23 -15.05 -11.28
C GLU A 112 -2.59 -13.71 -11.69
N LEU A 113 -2.46 -12.75 -10.76
CA LEU A 113 -1.76 -11.49 -11.03
C LEU A 113 -0.27 -11.74 -11.31
N ARG A 114 0.37 -12.61 -10.52
CA ARG A 114 1.77 -13.01 -10.73
C ARG A 114 1.99 -13.59 -12.12
N GLU A 115 1.18 -14.53 -12.57
CA GLU A 115 1.27 -15.13 -13.90
C GLU A 115 1.18 -14.09 -15.02
N ILE A 116 0.28 -13.11 -14.89
CA ILE A 116 0.15 -12.01 -15.83
C ILE A 116 1.44 -11.19 -15.90
N VAL A 117 1.99 -10.82 -14.75
CA VAL A 117 3.23 -10.04 -14.68
C VAL A 117 4.41 -10.82 -15.24
N GLU A 118 4.55 -12.09 -14.89
CA GLU A 118 5.60 -12.97 -15.38
C GLU A 118 5.54 -13.15 -16.92
N SER A 119 4.34 -13.24 -17.50
CA SER A 119 4.15 -13.36 -18.95
C SER A 119 4.66 -12.14 -19.74
N CYS A 120 4.66 -10.96 -19.13
CA CYS A 120 5.12 -9.71 -19.73
C CYS A 120 6.59 -9.37 -19.39
N THR A 121 7.24 -10.16 -18.52
CA THR A 121 8.51 -9.78 -17.91
C THR A 121 9.57 -10.85 -18.14
N PRO A 122 10.77 -10.50 -18.68
CA PRO A 122 11.89 -11.43 -18.78
C PRO A 122 12.26 -12.03 -17.42
N LYS A 123 12.58 -13.33 -17.39
CA LYS A 123 12.89 -14.08 -16.16
C LYS A 123 13.81 -13.36 -15.17
N PRO A 124 14.95 -12.75 -15.58
CA PRO A 124 15.85 -12.09 -14.63
C PRO A 124 15.24 -10.87 -13.92
N LEU A 125 14.16 -10.30 -14.46
CA LEU A 125 13.52 -9.09 -13.93
C LEU A 125 12.23 -9.39 -13.15
N GLN A 126 11.72 -10.62 -13.19
CA GLN A 126 10.40 -10.98 -12.65
C GLN A 126 10.24 -10.63 -11.18
N ILE A 127 11.20 -11.00 -10.32
CA ILE A 127 11.13 -10.72 -8.87
C ILE A 127 11.01 -9.22 -8.61
N ARG A 128 11.84 -8.41 -9.27
CA ARG A 128 11.83 -6.96 -9.11
C ARG A 128 10.53 -6.34 -9.63
N THR A 129 10.04 -6.79 -10.78
CA THR A 129 8.78 -6.32 -11.35
C THR A 129 7.61 -6.73 -10.48
N LEU A 130 7.55 -7.96 -9.98
CA LEU A 130 6.51 -8.41 -9.04
C LEU A 130 6.48 -7.56 -7.77
N SER A 131 7.64 -7.30 -7.15
CA SER A 131 7.71 -6.44 -5.97
C SER A 131 7.12 -5.05 -6.24
N ARG A 132 7.47 -4.43 -7.38
CA ARG A 132 6.96 -3.11 -7.77
C ARG A 132 5.45 -3.11 -8.05
N VAL A 133 4.97 -4.15 -8.74
CA VAL A 133 3.54 -4.27 -9.08
C VAL A 133 2.69 -4.44 -7.82
N PHE A 134 3.08 -5.34 -6.92
CA PHE A 134 2.37 -5.55 -5.66
C PHE A 134 2.41 -4.32 -4.76
N GLN A 135 3.57 -3.67 -4.66
CA GLN A 135 3.70 -2.39 -3.96
C GLN A 135 2.77 -1.32 -4.55
N ALA A 136 2.72 -1.19 -5.89
CA ALA A 136 1.89 -0.20 -6.55
C ALA A 136 0.39 -0.37 -6.24
N PHE A 137 -0.10 -1.61 -6.31
CA PHE A 137 -1.50 -1.89 -5.99
C PHE A 137 -1.79 -1.73 -4.50
N ARG A 138 -0.89 -2.13 -3.60
CA ARG A 138 -1.02 -1.90 -2.17
C ARG A 138 -1.14 -0.41 -1.84
N ILE A 139 -0.25 0.41 -2.40
CA ILE A 139 -0.27 1.87 -2.22
C ILE A 139 -1.60 2.46 -2.72
N ALA A 140 -2.08 2.01 -3.89
CA ALA A 140 -3.33 2.49 -4.47
C ALA A 140 -4.55 2.10 -3.62
N VAL A 141 -4.63 0.84 -3.19
CA VAL A 141 -5.73 0.30 -2.37
C VAL A 141 -5.84 1.02 -1.03
N ASN A 142 -4.70 1.26 -0.37
CA ASN A 142 -4.66 1.85 0.98
C ASN A 142 -4.46 3.37 0.97
N ARG A 143 -4.39 4.00 -0.22
CA ARG A 143 -4.16 5.45 -0.36
C ARG A 143 -2.95 5.93 0.44
N GLU A 144 -1.90 5.09 0.51
CA GLU A 144 -0.77 5.27 1.44
C GLU A 144 -0.10 6.65 1.32
N LEU A 145 0.05 7.19 0.10
CA LEU A 145 0.67 8.50 -0.11
C LEU A 145 -0.23 9.66 0.33
N GLU A 146 -1.55 9.55 0.13
CA GLU A 146 -2.51 10.57 0.58
C GLU A 146 -2.59 10.60 2.10
N VAL A 147 -2.66 9.42 2.72
CA VAL A 147 -2.62 9.26 4.19
C VAL A 147 -1.33 9.83 4.77
N LEU A 148 -0.19 9.55 4.15
CA LEU A 148 1.11 10.07 4.57
C LEU A 148 1.16 11.60 4.46
N GLU A 149 0.71 12.17 3.34
CA GLU A 149 0.69 13.62 3.14
C GLU A 149 -0.18 14.31 4.21
N TYR A 150 -1.39 13.81 4.44
CA TYR A 150 -2.27 14.30 5.49
C TYR A 150 -1.61 14.23 6.86
N SER A 151 -1.05 13.06 7.21
CA SER A 151 -0.41 12.82 8.50
C SER A 151 0.80 13.73 8.74
N LEU A 152 1.62 13.98 7.71
CA LEU A 152 2.76 14.90 7.81
C LEU A 152 2.32 16.34 8.04
N ARG A 153 1.25 16.80 7.37
CA ARG A 153 0.68 18.14 7.58
C ARG A 153 0.21 18.31 9.04
N LYS A 154 -0.55 17.34 9.54
CA LYS A 154 -1.03 17.32 10.93
C LYS A 154 0.12 17.22 11.93
N ALA A 155 1.11 16.39 11.66
CA ALA A 155 2.29 16.24 12.50
C ALA A 155 3.05 17.58 12.69
N ILE A 156 3.20 18.37 11.63
CA ILE A 156 3.86 19.69 11.70
C ILE A 156 3.10 20.63 12.63
N GLU A 157 1.76 20.63 12.58
CA GLU A 157 0.92 21.48 13.44
C GLU A 157 1.04 21.11 14.92
N MET A 158 1.34 19.85 15.23
CA MET A 158 1.43 19.31 16.59
C MET A 158 2.85 19.33 17.17
N LEU A 159 3.86 19.67 16.39
CA LEU A 159 5.23 19.72 16.86
C LEU A 159 5.53 20.99 17.65
N SER A 160 6.22 20.82 18.77
CA SER A 160 6.85 21.92 19.50
C SER A 160 7.95 22.58 18.66
N PRO A 161 8.25 23.86 18.85
CA PRO A 161 9.42 24.48 18.24
C PRO A 161 10.70 23.67 18.52
N GLY A 162 11.42 23.31 17.46
CA GLY A 162 12.62 22.45 17.55
C GLY A 162 12.32 20.95 17.58
N GLY A 163 11.05 20.52 17.50
CA GLY A 163 10.64 19.12 17.35
C GLY A 163 11.13 18.51 16.04
N ARG A 164 11.18 17.18 15.96
CA ARG A 164 11.70 16.44 14.80
C ARG A 164 10.70 15.41 14.31
N ILE A 165 10.59 15.28 12.98
CA ILE A 165 9.89 14.16 12.31
C ILE A 165 10.94 13.28 11.68
N VAL A 166 10.80 11.96 11.88
CA VAL A 166 11.62 10.93 11.25
C VAL A 166 10.67 10.01 10.48
N VAL A 167 10.98 9.77 9.20
CA VAL A 167 10.19 8.91 8.29
C VAL A 167 11.12 7.85 7.70
#